data_e5b97e31776d2aebd9821a605d96ab60
#
_entry.id   e5b97e31776d2aebd9821a605d96ab60
#
_cell.length_a   1.000
_cell.length_b   1.000
_cell.length_c   1.000
_cell.angle_alpha   90.00
_cell.angle_beta   90.00
_cell.angle_gamma   90.00
#
_symmetry.space_group_name_H-M   'P 1'
#
loop_
_entity.id
_entity.type
_entity.pdbx_description
1 polymer ?
#
loop_
_entity_poly.entity_id
_entity_poly.type
_entity_poly.pdbx_seq_one_letter_code
_entity_poly.pdbx_strand_id
1 'polypeptide(L)'
;VSLDLSKRVESALEAQTLAISNTAKKMKAAGIDVVSLSVGEPDFDTPLCAKEAAIRAINENFTHYTDSNGIAELRETIAKKFREENGIQHAIASNVIVSGGAKQCIYNTLMALCNEGDEVIILAPYWVSYPAMAVMCGARPIILCGDYEHAYKVRPEDLRKAITPKTKCVILNSPSNPTGMMYTEEEIRAFGVVIAEHDCYLLSDEIYEKLTYGEIKHFSPGAISELSSKVITVNGVSKAYAMTGWRIGYLHAPDHVFREISKVQGQSTSHPSSIAQKAALAALQFGSEDVIAMHAAFSARKSLVCSLLSEIPGLKFHIPDGAFYVFISFDDIQDDVDFCAYLLEEFHVALVPGDAFGCQGALRISFAASEETLRTGIDRLARGLIAYGTIK
;
A
#
# COMPACT_ATOMS: atom_id res chain seq x y z
N VAL A 1 -11.63 -39.10 3.50
CA VAL A 1 -12.31 -38.31 2.43
C VAL A 1 -12.07 -36.88 2.74
N SER A 2 -11.21 -36.19 1.95
CA SER A 2 -11.07 -34.74 2.07
C SER A 2 -12.31 -34.09 1.44
N LEU A 3 -12.95 -33.19 2.16
CA LEU A 3 -14.01 -32.36 1.58
C LEU A 3 -13.38 -31.31 0.68
N ASP A 4 -14.04 -30.97 -0.41
CA ASP A 4 -13.58 -29.94 -1.35
C ASP A 4 -13.64 -28.56 -0.67
N LEU A 5 -12.58 -27.78 -0.83
CA LEU A 5 -12.50 -26.40 -0.36
C LEU A 5 -12.91 -25.41 -1.47
N SER A 6 -12.92 -24.13 -1.14
CA SER A 6 -13.20 -23.08 -2.11
C SER A 6 -12.06 -22.96 -3.13
N LYS A 7 -12.31 -23.30 -4.38
CA LYS A 7 -11.33 -23.21 -5.48
C LYS A 7 -10.74 -21.80 -5.65
N ARG A 8 -11.55 -20.76 -5.38
CA ARG A 8 -11.08 -19.35 -5.43
C ARG A 8 -10.02 -19.08 -4.36
N VAL A 9 -10.21 -19.63 -3.16
CA VAL A 9 -9.26 -19.45 -2.06
C VAL A 9 -8.00 -20.29 -2.30
N GLU A 10 -8.14 -21.52 -2.79
CA GLU A 10 -7.01 -22.39 -3.12
C GLU A 10 -6.13 -21.83 -4.25
N SER A 11 -6.73 -21.11 -5.20
CA SER A 11 -5.99 -20.47 -6.31
C SER A 11 -5.39 -19.10 -5.94
N ALA A 12 -5.74 -18.54 -4.79
CA ALA A 12 -5.16 -17.28 -4.32
C ALA A 12 -3.76 -17.52 -3.74
N LEU A 13 -2.76 -16.78 -4.24
CA LEU A 13 -1.39 -16.89 -3.74
C LEU A 13 -1.27 -16.36 -2.31
N GLU A 14 -0.50 -17.07 -1.48
CA GLU A 14 -0.11 -16.57 -0.16
C GLU A 14 0.83 -15.37 -0.27
N ALA A 15 0.77 -14.47 0.70
CA ALA A 15 1.63 -13.28 0.72
C ALA A 15 3.09 -13.66 1.05
N GLN A 16 3.95 -13.77 0.04
CA GLN A 16 5.38 -14.12 0.19
C GLN A 16 6.12 -13.21 1.17
N THR A 17 5.75 -11.93 1.26
CA THR A 17 6.31 -10.98 2.23
C THR A 17 6.16 -11.42 3.68
N LEU A 18 5.07 -12.14 3.99
CA LEU A 18 4.83 -12.69 5.33
C LEU A 18 5.73 -13.89 5.62
N ALA A 19 6.02 -14.73 4.63
CA ALA A 19 6.88 -15.90 4.80
C ALA A 19 8.31 -15.46 5.20
N ILE A 20 8.90 -14.52 4.47
CA ILE A 20 10.24 -13.97 4.77
C ILE A 20 10.26 -13.31 6.14
N SER A 21 9.27 -12.46 6.44
CA SER A 21 9.16 -11.80 7.74
C SER A 21 9.05 -12.80 8.90
N ASN A 22 8.28 -13.89 8.72
CA ASN A 22 8.14 -14.93 9.72
C ASN A 22 9.43 -15.72 9.91
N THR A 23 10.16 -16.02 8.84
CA THR A 23 11.48 -16.69 8.93
C THR A 23 12.49 -15.80 9.66
N ALA A 24 12.58 -14.52 9.32
CA ALA A 24 13.44 -13.56 10.00
C ALA A 24 13.11 -13.45 11.52
N LYS A 25 11.82 -13.45 11.87
CA LYS A 25 11.37 -13.46 13.28
C LYS A 25 11.79 -14.73 14.01
N LYS A 26 11.66 -15.91 13.38
CA LYS A 26 12.11 -17.19 13.97
C LYS A 26 13.62 -17.20 14.20
N MET A 27 14.40 -16.72 13.25
CA MET A 27 15.86 -16.61 13.39
C MET A 27 16.25 -15.67 14.55
N LYS A 28 15.61 -14.49 14.64
CA LYS A 28 15.80 -13.58 15.79
C LYS A 28 15.45 -14.24 17.13
N ALA A 29 14.35 -14.97 17.20
CA ALA A 29 13.95 -15.70 18.40
C ALA A 29 14.96 -16.82 18.79
N ALA A 30 15.68 -17.36 17.80
CA ALA A 30 16.79 -18.30 18.01
C ALA A 30 18.12 -17.63 18.38
N GLY A 31 18.15 -16.31 18.56
CA GLY A 31 19.36 -15.55 18.95
C GLY A 31 20.26 -15.14 17.79
N ILE A 32 19.83 -15.31 16.54
CA ILE A 32 20.58 -14.88 15.36
C ILE A 32 20.36 -13.38 15.15
N ASP A 33 21.44 -12.64 14.91
CA ASP A 33 21.40 -11.20 14.64
C ASP A 33 20.93 -10.95 13.18
N VAL A 34 19.61 -10.92 12.97
CA VAL A 34 19.00 -10.65 11.67
C VAL A 34 18.58 -9.20 11.55
N VAL A 35 19.03 -8.53 10.51
CA VAL A 35 18.55 -7.21 10.09
C VAL A 35 17.38 -7.38 9.15
N SER A 36 16.22 -6.82 9.49
CA SER A 36 15.02 -6.90 8.63
C SER A 36 14.73 -5.55 7.98
N LEU A 37 14.89 -5.50 6.66
CA LEU A 37 14.47 -4.40 5.79
C LEU A 37 13.27 -4.81 4.90
N SER A 38 12.56 -5.88 5.30
CA SER A 38 11.40 -6.41 4.58
C SER A 38 10.06 -5.84 5.07
N VAL A 39 10.03 -5.19 6.23
CA VAL A 39 8.79 -4.79 6.93
C VAL A 39 8.19 -3.53 6.30
N GLY A 40 6.90 -3.59 5.97
CA GLY A 40 6.14 -2.47 5.43
C GLY A 40 5.36 -1.72 6.52
N GLU A 41 6.02 -1.32 7.62
CA GLU A 41 5.42 -0.70 8.79
C GLU A 41 6.32 0.40 9.35
N PRO A 42 5.79 1.61 9.64
CA PRO A 42 6.55 2.64 10.34
C PRO A 42 7.06 2.14 11.69
N ASP A 43 8.30 2.46 12.02
CA ASP A 43 8.95 2.12 13.29
C ASP A 43 8.74 3.18 14.38
N PHE A 44 7.74 4.02 14.21
CA PHE A 44 7.34 5.06 15.15
C PHE A 44 6.17 4.62 16.01
N ASP A 45 6.06 5.24 17.17
CA ASP A 45 4.91 5.09 18.05
C ASP A 45 3.66 5.75 17.44
N THR A 46 2.49 5.21 17.78
CA THR A 46 1.21 5.88 17.57
C THR A 46 1.19 7.24 18.25
N PRO A 47 0.69 8.32 17.62
CA PRO A 47 0.55 9.64 18.22
C PRO A 47 -0.13 9.62 19.59
N LEU A 48 0.38 10.43 20.52
CA LEU A 48 -0.16 10.44 21.89
C LEU A 48 -1.65 10.79 21.92
N CYS A 49 -2.09 11.74 21.12
CA CYS A 49 -3.50 12.12 21.00
C CYS A 49 -4.41 10.94 20.66
N ALA A 50 -3.96 10.04 19.79
CA ALA A 50 -4.69 8.83 19.41
C ALA A 50 -4.74 7.81 20.57
N LYS A 51 -3.61 7.58 21.25
CA LYS A 51 -3.53 6.70 22.44
C LYS A 51 -4.48 7.18 23.54
N GLU A 52 -4.44 8.47 23.88
CA GLU A 52 -5.30 9.07 24.89
C GLU A 52 -6.78 9.02 24.53
N ALA A 53 -7.13 9.26 23.27
CA ALA A 53 -8.52 9.15 22.80
C ALA A 53 -9.06 7.72 22.93
N ALA A 54 -8.24 6.71 22.63
CA ALA A 54 -8.61 5.32 22.86
C ALA A 54 -8.83 4.99 24.33
N ILE A 55 -7.94 5.45 25.22
CA ILE A 55 -8.07 5.26 26.67
C ILE A 55 -9.35 5.93 27.18
N ARG A 56 -9.65 7.15 26.75
CA ARG A 56 -10.91 7.82 27.09
C ARG A 56 -12.12 7.02 26.60
N ALA A 57 -12.11 6.56 25.36
CA ALA A 57 -13.21 5.76 24.80
C ALA A 57 -13.47 4.50 25.62
N ILE A 58 -12.41 3.82 26.09
CA ILE A 58 -12.55 2.66 26.99
C ILE A 58 -13.19 3.06 28.31
N ASN A 59 -12.70 4.12 28.96
CA ASN A 59 -13.18 4.58 30.26
C ASN A 59 -14.63 5.10 30.21
N GLU A 60 -15.04 5.66 29.07
CA GLU A 60 -16.40 6.14 28.79
C GLU A 60 -17.35 5.03 28.32
N ASN A 61 -16.89 3.78 28.28
CA ASN A 61 -17.65 2.63 27.77
C ASN A 61 -18.12 2.79 26.32
N PHE A 62 -17.31 3.46 25.46
CA PHE A 62 -17.57 3.52 24.02
C PHE A 62 -17.20 2.19 23.33
N THR A 63 -17.85 1.12 23.78
CA THR A 63 -17.52 -0.27 23.44
C THR A 63 -18.67 -1.04 22.78
N HIS A 64 -19.74 -0.33 22.41
CA HIS A 64 -20.89 -0.89 21.73
C HIS A 64 -20.80 -0.75 20.21
N TYR A 65 -21.75 -1.35 19.49
CA TYR A 65 -21.87 -1.20 18.05
C TYR A 65 -22.01 0.27 17.62
N THR A 66 -21.37 0.61 16.52
CA THR A 66 -21.51 1.90 15.85
C THR A 66 -22.24 1.73 14.51
N ASP A 67 -22.43 2.82 13.76
CA ASP A 67 -22.84 2.74 12.37
C ASP A 67 -21.86 1.89 11.57
N SER A 68 -22.36 1.04 10.66
CA SER A 68 -21.54 0.14 9.84
C SER A 68 -20.51 0.87 8.98
N ASN A 69 -20.78 2.09 8.58
CA ASN A 69 -19.87 2.90 7.78
C ASN A 69 -18.89 3.73 8.64
N GLY A 70 -18.96 3.60 9.97
CA GLY A 70 -18.14 4.34 10.92
C GLY A 70 -18.88 5.49 11.61
N ILE A 71 -18.35 5.95 12.74
CA ILE A 71 -18.96 7.04 13.53
C ILE A 71 -19.05 8.34 12.71
N ALA A 72 -20.13 9.09 12.88
CA ALA A 72 -20.44 10.29 12.08
C ALA A 72 -19.29 11.31 12.11
N GLU A 73 -18.77 11.62 13.29
CA GLU A 73 -17.68 12.57 13.49
C GLU A 73 -16.40 12.19 12.70
N LEU A 74 -16.07 10.90 12.65
CA LEU A 74 -14.92 10.43 11.89
C LEU A 74 -15.17 10.54 10.39
N ARG A 75 -16.36 10.17 9.92
CA ARG A 75 -16.75 10.30 8.50
C ARG A 75 -16.75 11.75 8.02
N GLU A 76 -17.24 12.68 8.86
CA GLU A 76 -17.18 14.13 8.58
C GLU A 76 -15.75 14.65 8.51
N THR A 77 -14.90 14.24 9.46
CA THR A 77 -13.46 14.59 9.46
C THR A 77 -12.75 14.06 8.21
N ILE A 78 -13.03 12.81 7.82
CA ILE A 78 -12.47 12.21 6.60
C ILE A 78 -12.97 12.92 5.34
N ALA A 79 -14.27 13.22 5.25
CA ALA A 79 -14.82 13.94 4.10
C ALA A 79 -14.20 15.35 3.98
N LYS A 80 -14.01 16.04 5.12
CA LYS A 80 -13.29 17.32 5.16
C LYS A 80 -11.85 17.17 4.66
N LYS A 81 -11.12 16.16 5.14
CA LYS A 81 -9.76 15.85 4.71
C LYS A 81 -9.69 15.60 3.20
N PHE A 82 -10.60 14.81 2.64
CA PHE A 82 -10.65 14.56 1.20
C PHE A 82 -10.88 15.83 0.37
N ARG A 83 -11.72 16.76 0.86
CA ARG A 83 -11.91 18.05 0.16
C ARG A 83 -10.69 18.95 0.25
N GLU A 84 -10.14 19.12 1.46
CA GLU A 84 -9.09 20.11 1.72
C GLU A 84 -7.69 19.66 1.28
N GLU A 85 -7.39 18.36 1.43
CA GLU A 85 -6.06 17.82 1.19
C GLU A 85 -5.94 17.06 -0.14
N ASN A 86 -7.01 16.35 -0.59
CA ASN A 86 -7.00 15.58 -1.83
C ASN A 86 -7.74 16.29 -2.98
N GLY A 87 -8.37 17.43 -2.75
CA GLY A 87 -9.10 18.16 -3.78
C GLY A 87 -10.42 17.51 -4.22
N ILE A 88 -10.93 16.49 -3.51
CA ILE A 88 -12.16 15.76 -3.84
C ILE A 88 -13.37 16.57 -3.36
N GLN A 89 -13.73 17.63 -4.09
CA GLN A 89 -14.72 18.62 -3.66
C GLN A 89 -16.11 18.08 -3.39
N HIS A 90 -16.47 16.95 -4.00
CA HIS A 90 -17.75 16.26 -3.84
C HIS A 90 -17.77 15.23 -2.69
N ALA A 91 -16.68 15.09 -1.92
CA ALA A 91 -16.65 14.19 -0.78
C ALA A 91 -17.51 14.73 0.36
N ILE A 92 -18.48 13.93 0.80
CA ILE A 92 -19.38 14.20 1.93
C ILE A 92 -19.40 12.99 2.87
N ALA A 93 -19.79 13.17 4.12
CA ALA A 93 -19.80 12.09 5.09
C ALA A 93 -20.66 10.88 4.70
N SER A 94 -21.73 11.10 3.89
CA SER A 94 -22.61 10.02 3.45
C SER A 94 -22.02 9.12 2.37
N ASN A 95 -20.90 9.48 1.76
CA ASN A 95 -20.20 8.63 0.78
C ASN A 95 -18.77 8.23 1.22
N VAL A 96 -18.53 8.31 2.54
CA VAL A 96 -17.31 7.83 3.20
C VAL A 96 -17.61 6.56 4.00
N ILE A 97 -16.76 5.52 3.85
CA ILE A 97 -16.80 4.30 4.66
C ILE A 97 -15.50 4.17 5.42
N VAL A 98 -15.59 3.85 6.72
CA VAL A 98 -14.45 3.50 7.58
C VAL A 98 -14.44 1.97 7.74
N SER A 99 -13.30 1.34 7.45
CA SER A 99 -13.13 -0.12 7.45
C SER A 99 -11.92 -0.57 8.27
N GLY A 100 -11.74 -1.87 8.45
CA GLY A 100 -10.62 -2.49 9.16
C GLY A 100 -9.27 -2.38 8.45
N GLY A 101 -8.87 -1.16 8.09
CA GLY A 101 -7.68 -0.81 7.31
C GLY A 101 -7.96 -0.68 5.82
N ALA A 102 -7.04 -0.02 5.09
CA ALA A 102 -7.13 0.15 3.63
C ALA A 102 -7.28 -1.20 2.90
N LYS A 103 -6.65 -2.26 3.43
CA LYS A 103 -6.82 -3.63 2.90
C LYS A 103 -8.28 -4.05 2.80
N GLN A 104 -9.07 -3.81 3.85
CA GLN A 104 -10.50 -4.15 3.84
C GLN A 104 -11.28 -3.22 2.91
N CYS A 105 -10.93 -1.94 2.83
CA CYS A 105 -11.54 -1.03 1.85
C CYS A 105 -11.41 -1.56 0.42
N ILE A 106 -10.21 -2.00 0.04
CA ILE A 106 -9.92 -2.54 -1.29
C ILE A 106 -10.69 -3.85 -1.52
N TYR A 107 -10.63 -4.78 -0.56
CA TYR A 107 -11.32 -6.06 -0.65
C TYR A 107 -12.85 -5.87 -0.78
N ASN A 108 -13.45 -5.05 0.07
CA ASN A 108 -14.87 -4.74 0.02
C ASN A 108 -15.27 -4.07 -1.31
N THR A 109 -14.41 -3.21 -1.85
CA THR A 109 -14.63 -2.58 -3.16
C THR A 109 -14.65 -3.60 -4.28
N LEU A 110 -13.65 -4.49 -4.35
CA LEU A 110 -13.61 -5.54 -5.37
C LEU A 110 -14.78 -6.52 -5.22
N MET A 111 -15.17 -6.90 -4.00
CA MET A 111 -16.37 -7.72 -3.74
C MET A 111 -17.66 -7.04 -4.22
N ALA A 112 -17.75 -5.72 -4.13
CA ALA A 112 -18.92 -4.97 -4.57
C ALA A 112 -18.97 -4.76 -6.10
N LEU A 113 -17.82 -4.74 -6.77
CA LEU A 113 -17.70 -4.41 -8.18
C LEU A 113 -17.64 -5.64 -9.09
N CYS A 114 -16.99 -6.72 -8.66
CA CYS A 114 -16.60 -7.82 -9.54
C CYS A 114 -17.57 -9.00 -9.48
N ASN A 115 -17.84 -9.57 -10.65
CA ASN A 115 -18.46 -10.87 -10.83
C ASN A 115 -17.42 -11.90 -11.31
N GLU A 116 -17.81 -13.17 -11.37
CA GLU A 116 -16.97 -14.23 -11.93
C GLU A 116 -16.63 -13.95 -13.40
N GLY A 117 -15.34 -13.92 -13.70
CA GLY A 117 -14.80 -13.68 -15.03
C GLY A 117 -14.59 -12.21 -15.40
N ASP A 118 -14.97 -11.28 -14.55
CA ASP A 118 -14.57 -9.86 -14.70
C ASP A 118 -13.06 -9.71 -14.58
N GLU A 119 -12.51 -8.65 -15.15
CA GLU A 119 -11.07 -8.36 -15.13
C GLU A 119 -10.76 -7.19 -14.21
N VAL A 120 -9.69 -7.34 -13.44
CA VAL A 120 -9.09 -6.25 -12.65
C VAL A 120 -7.68 -6.01 -13.15
N ILE A 121 -7.44 -4.84 -13.74
CA ILE A 121 -6.09 -4.44 -14.16
C ILE A 121 -5.31 -3.97 -12.94
N ILE A 122 -4.12 -4.54 -12.77
CA ILE A 122 -3.21 -4.26 -11.66
C ILE A 122 -1.87 -3.80 -12.25
N LEU A 123 -1.45 -2.59 -11.90
CA LEU A 123 -0.22 -1.99 -12.38
C LEU A 123 0.96 -2.55 -11.58
N ALA A 124 1.85 -3.27 -12.25
CA ALA A 124 3.04 -3.87 -11.65
C ALA A 124 4.27 -2.96 -11.86
N PRO A 125 5.19 -2.90 -10.86
CA PRO A 125 5.18 -3.64 -9.60
C PRO A 125 4.05 -3.19 -8.66
N TYR A 126 3.35 -4.15 -8.05
CA TYR A 126 2.13 -3.94 -7.29
C TYR A 126 2.27 -4.39 -5.82
N TRP A 127 1.40 -3.90 -4.94
CA TRP A 127 1.30 -4.48 -3.61
C TRP A 127 0.76 -5.92 -3.66
N VAL A 128 1.50 -6.83 -3.05
CA VAL A 128 1.33 -8.30 -3.12
C VAL A 128 -0.09 -8.82 -2.90
N SER A 129 -0.97 -8.04 -2.26
CA SER A 129 -2.33 -8.50 -1.96
C SER A 129 -3.35 -8.23 -3.06
N TYR A 130 -3.07 -7.36 -4.04
CA TYR A 130 -4.05 -7.02 -5.07
C TYR A 130 -4.48 -8.21 -5.93
N PRO A 131 -3.55 -9.02 -6.49
CA PRO A 131 -3.95 -10.17 -7.31
C PRO A 131 -4.77 -11.20 -6.53
N ALA A 132 -4.35 -11.53 -5.29
CA ALA A 132 -5.06 -12.46 -4.45
C ALA A 132 -6.48 -11.98 -4.11
N MET A 133 -6.65 -10.67 -3.82
CA MET A 133 -7.98 -10.10 -3.57
C MET A 133 -8.87 -10.17 -4.82
N ALA A 134 -8.35 -9.86 -6.02
CA ALA A 134 -9.09 -9.98 -7.26
C ALA A 134 -9.61 -11.42 -7.48
N VAL A 135 -8.71 -12.41 -7.32
CA VAL A 135 -9.06 -13.84 -7.44
C VAL A 135 -10.11 -14.25 -6.39
N MET A 136 -9.95 -13.86 -5.14
CA MET A 136 -10.91 -14.17 -4.07
C MET A 136 -12.29 -13.54 -4.33
N CYS A 137 -12.34 -12.41 -5.04
CA CYS A 137 -13.59 -11.75 -5.46
C CYS A 137 -14.17 -12.31 -6.77
N GLY A 138 -13.57 -13.36 -7.35
CA GLY A 138 -14.03 -14.00 -8.59
C GLY A 138 -13.52 -13.35 -9.86
N ALA A 139 -12.72 -12.29 -9.76
CA ALA A 139 -12.15 -11.60 -10.90
C ALA A 139 -10.82 -12.21 -11.35
N ARG A 140 -10.48 -12.00 -12.61
CA ARG A 140 -9.18 -12.33 -13.19
C ARG A 140 -8.25 -11.13 -13.09
N PRO A 141 -7.10 -11.22 -12.38
CA PRO A 141 -6.10 -10.17 -12.38
C PRO A 141 -5.42 -10.10 -13.76
N ILE A 142 -5.35 -8.90 -14.33
CA ILE A 142 -4.60 -8.59 -15.56
C ILE A 142 -3.42 -7.72 -15.13
N ILE A 143 -2.22 -8.29 -15.19
CA ILE A 143 -1.02 -7.60 -14.76
C ILE A 143 -0.48 -6.78 -15.91
N LEU A 144 -0.31 -5.48 -15.68
CA LEU A 144 0.27 -4.55 -16.64
C LEU A 144 1.55 -3.98 -16.06
N CYS A 145 2.70 -4.38 -16.65
CA CYS A 145 4.02 -4.04 -16.08
C CYS A 145 4.51 -2.69 -16.58
N GLY A 146 5.00 -1.87 -15.65
CA GLY A 146 5.90 -0.77 -15.95
C GLY A 146 7.34 -1.26 -16.10
N ASP A 147 8.18 -0.52 -16.78
CA ASP A 147 9.59 -0.81 -16.98
C ASP A 147 10.51 0.13 -16.19
N TYR A 148 11.78 -0.26 -16.08
CA TYR A 148 12.78 0.54 -15.36
C TYR A 148 12.97 1.92 -15.99
N GLU A 149 13.02 2.03 -17.31
CA GLU A 149 13.25 3.27 -18.06
C GLU A 149 12.18 4.33 -17.77
N HIS A 150 10.97 3.88 -17.44
CA HIS A 150 9.85 4.73 -17.05
C HIS A 150 9.58 4.72 -15.52
N ALA A 151 10.62 4.47 -14.73
CA ALA A 151 10.53 4.41 -13.26
C ALA A 151 9.44 3.44 -12.77
N TYR A 152 9.31 2.31 -13.44
CA TYR A 152 8.29 1.28 -13.18
C TYR A 152 6.84 1.79 -13.28
N LYS A 153 6.61 2.92 -13.94
CA LYS A 153 5.25 3.43 -14.18
C LYS A 153 4.69 2.89 -15.47
N VAL A 154 3.42 2.50 -15.45
CA VAL A 154 2.67 2.12 -16.64
C VAL A 154 2.25 3.38 -17.39
N ARG A 155 2.30 3.35 -18.72
CA ARG A 155 1.89 4.48 -19.55
C ARG A 155 0.39 4.43 -19.86
N PRO A 156 -0.29 5.58 -20.02
CA PRO A 156 -1.71 5.62 -20.37
C PRO A 156 -2.06 4.86 -21.64
N GLU A 157 -1.17 4.83 -22.64
CA GLU A 157 -1.36 4.11 -23.91
C GLU A 157 -1.40 2.60 -23.70
N ASP A 158 -0.60 2.08 -22.77
CA ASP A 158 -0.54 0.66 -22.48
C ASP A 158 -1.78 0.24 -21.65
N LEU A 159 -2.25 1.11 -20.74
CA LEU A 159 -3.52 0.92 -20.06
C LEU A 159 -4.67 0.86 -21.06
N ARG A 160 -4.75 1.80 -22.04
CA ARG A 160 -5.81 1.84 -23.06
C ARG A 160 -5.86 0.54 -23.86
N LYS A 161 -4.71 -0.04 -24.23
CA LYS A 161 -4.63 -1.33 -24.94
C LYS A 161 -5.06 -2.52 -24.09
N ALA A 162 -4.85 -2.46 -22.77
CA ALA A 162 -5.16 -3.55 -21.86
C ALA A 162 -6.63 -3.61 -21.45
N ILE A 163 -7.36 -2.50 -21.51
CA ILE A 163 -8.78 -2.45 -21.16
C ILE A 163 -9.61 -3.23 -22.18
N THR A 164 -10.46 -4.12 -21.69
CA THR A 164 -11.42 -4.91 -22.46
C THR A 164 -12.85 -4.65 -21.98
N PRO A 165 -13.88 -5.12 -22.68
CA PRO A 165 -15.26 -5.06 -22.19
C PRO A 165 -15.50 -5.80 -20.85
N LYS A 166 -14.56 -6.66 -20.43
CA LYS A 166 -14.60 -7.36 -19.14
C LYS A 166 -13.88 -6.61 -18.02
N THR A 167 -13.13 -5.57 -18.35
CA THR A 167 -12.40 -4.79 -17.35
C THR A 167 -13.37 -4.04 -16.46
N LYS A 168 -13.41 -4.40 -15.19
CA LYS A 168 -14.28 -3.80 -14.19
C LYS A 168 -13.60 -2.72 -13.36
N CYS A 169 -12.32 -2.93 -13.07
CA CYS A 169 -11.57 -2.02 -12.20
C CYS A 169 -10.10 -1.97 -12.60
N VAL A 170 -9.51 -0.79 -12.50
CA VAL A 170 -8.05 -0.55 -12.55
C VAL A 170 -7.60 -0.16 -11.15
N ILE A 171 -6.54 -0.78 -10.62
CA ILE A 171 -5.95 -0.43 -9.32
C ILE A 171 -4.70 0.40 -9.55
N LEU A 172 -4.70 1.61 -9.01
CA LEU A 172 -3.57 2.54 -8.99
C LEU A 172 -3.11 2.74 -7.55
N ASN A 173 -1.80 2.56 -7.27
CA ASN A 173 -1.20 2.86 -5.97
C ASN A 173 -0.11 3.93 -6.14
N SER A 174 -0.37 5.13 -5.63
CA SER A 174 0.54 6.27 -5.75
C SER A 174 0.46 7.14 -4.46
N PRO A 175 1.58 7.30 -3.75
CA PRO A 175 2.91 6.68 -3.91
C PRO A 175 2.88 5.16 -3.81
N SER A 176 3.76 4.48 -4.56
CA SER A 176 3.71 3.04 -4.77
C SER A 176 4.47 2.23 -3.70
N ASN A 177 3.90 1.12 -3.33
CA ASN A 177 4.59 -0.03 -2.77
C ASN A 177 4.64 -1.12 -3.84
N PRO A 178 5.82 -1.51 -4.38
CA PRO A 178 7.13 -1.49 -3.71
C PRO A 178 8.09 -0.37 -4.15
N THR A 179 7.80 0.37 -5.22
CA THR A 179 8.81 1.17 -5.93
C THR A 179 9.15 2.50 -5.25
N GLY A 180 8.26 3.02 -4.42
CA GLY A 180 8.37 4.38 -3.90
C GLY A 180 8.10 5.47 -4.95
N MET A 181 7.80 5.08 -6.19
CA MET A 181 7.55 6.04 -7.27
C MET A 181 6.14 6.63 -7.17
N MET A 182 5.97 7.81 -7.72
CA MET A 182 4.71 8.52 -7.71
C MET A 182 4.33 9.00 -9.11
N TYR A 183 3.06 8.88 -9.46
CA TYR A 183 2.54 9.47 -10.67
C TYR A 183 2.35 10.99 -10.47
N THR A 184 2.76 11.78 -11.46
CA THR A 184 2.54 13.24 -11.47
C THR A 184 1.06 13.56 -11.75
N GLU A 185 0.64 14.79 -11.49
CA GLU A 185 -0.70 15.25 -11.84
C GLU A 185 -1.00 15.07 -13.33
N GLU A 186 -0.03 15.35 -14.20
CA GLU A 186 -0.18 15.19 -15.65
C GLU A 186 -0.42 13.72 -16.04
N GLU A 187 0.38 12.81 -15.48
CA GLU A 187 0.21 11.37 -15.69
C GLU A 187 -1.14 10.87 -15.17
N ILE A 188 -1.57 11.31 -13.98
CA ILE A 188 -2.87 10.97 -13.41
C ILE A 188 -4.02 11.48 -14.28
N ARG A 189 -3.92 12.70 -14.80
CA ARG A 189 -4.93 13.24 -15.74
C ARG A 189 -4.98 12.47 -17.04
N ALA A 190 -3.83 12.04 -17.56
CA ALA A 190 -3.78 11.20 -18.76
C ALA A 190 -4.41 9.81 -18.53
N PHE A 191 -4.20 9.20 -17.35
CA PHE A 191 -4.96 8.00 -16.93
C PHE A 191 -6.45 8.31 -16.85
N GLY A 192 -6.82 9.45 -16.30
CA GLY A 192 -8.20 9.91 -16.20
C GLY A 192 -8.92 9.95 -17.53
N VAL A 193 -8.26 10.43 -18.58
CA VAL A 193 -8.80 10.42 -19.94
C VAL A 193 -9.12 8.98 -20.39
N VAL A 194 -8.19 8.04 -20.17
CA VAL A 194 -8.40 6.63 -20.53
C VAL A 194 -9.58 6.04 -19.77
N ILE A 195 -9.68 6.28 -18.46
CA ILE A 195 -10.79 5.77 -17.64
C ILE A 195 -12.14 6.39 -18.07
N ALA A 196 -12.15 7.67 -18.45
CA ALA A 196 -13.38 8.33 -18.92
C ALA A 196 -13.95 7.69 -20.20
N GLU A 197 -13.08 7.24 -21.10
CA GLU A 197 -13.43 6.61 -22.39
C GLU A 197 -14.01 5.18 -22.22
N HIS A 198 -13.86 4.53 -21.06
CA HIS A 198 -14.22 3.12 -20.87
C HIS A 198 -15.20 2.94 -19.70
N ASP A 199 -15.95 1.83 -19.71
CA ASP A 199 -16.89 1.49 -18.64
C ASP A 199 -16.22 0.68 -17.52
N CYS A 200 -15.26 1.30 -16.86
CA CYS A 200 -14.55 0.72 -15.73
C CYS A 200 -14.31 1.74 -14.62
N TYR A 201 -14.04 1.23 -13.42
CA TYR A 201 -13.72 2.03 -12.25
C TYR A 201 -12.20 2.19 -12.06
N LEU A 202 -11.79 3.28 -11.42
CA LEU A 202 -10.43 3.48 -10.93
C LEU A 202 -10.43 3.42 -9.40
N LEU A 203 -9.76 2.42 -8.83
CA LEU A 203 -9.48 2.33 -7.40
C LEU A 203 -8.09 2.94 -7.15
N SER A 204 -8.08 4.09 -6.49
CA SER A 204 -6.85 4.80 -6.12
C SER A 204 -6.49 4.48 -4.67
N ASP A 205 -5.42 3.73 -4.46
CA ASP A 205 -4.83 3.46 -3.13
C ASP A 205 -3.79 4.53 -2.82
N GLU A 206 -4.16 5.47 -1.94
CA GLU A 206 -3.39 6.65 -1.58
C GLU A 206 -2.82 6.57 -0.16
N ILE A 207 -2.63 5.37 0.38
CA ILE A 207 -2.24 5.14 1.77
C ILE A 207 -0.91 5.80 2.16
N TYR A 208 -0.06 6.15 1.19
CA TYR A 208 1.23 6.80 1.39
C TYR A 208 1.23 8.30 1.06
N GLU A 209 0.11 8.93 0.79
CA GLU A 209 -0.01 10.32 0.33
C GLU A 209 0.73 11.37 1.15
N LYS A 210 0.86 11.14 2.48
CA LYS A 210 1.59 12.04 3.41
C LYS A 210 3.10 11.79 3.43
N LEU A 211 3.56 10.73 2.81
CA LEU A 211 4.96 10.35 2.76
C LEU A 211 5.47 10.57 1.34
N THR A 212 5.64 11.83 0.96
CA THR A 212 6.14 12.26 -0.36
C THR A 212 7.38 13.11 -0.19
N TYR A 213 8.34 13.01 -1.10
CA TYR A 213 9.65 13.63 -1.03
C TYR A 213 9.96 14.38 -2.32
N GLY A 214 10.69 15.49 -2.20
CA GLY A 214 11.08 16.29 -3.36
C GLY A 214 9.98 17.24 -3.82
N GLU A 215 9.94 17.53 -5.13
CA GLU A 215 9.07 18.55 -5.71
C GLU A 215 7.72 18.04 -6.18
N ILE A 216 7.61 16.72 -6.46
CA ILE A 216 6.37 16.11 -6.92
C ILE A 216 5.38 16.07 -5.76
N LYS A 217 4.21 16.67 -5.95
CA LYS A 217 3.12 16.63 -4.98
C LYS A 217 2.15 15.51 -5.32
N HIS A 218 1.64 14.87 -4.29
CA HIS A 218 0.55 13.90 -4.47
C HIS A 218 -0.67 14.57 -5.09
N PHE A 219 -1.23 13.93 -6.12
CA PHE A 219 -2.48 14.34 -6.75
C PHE A 219 -3.45 13.17 -6.77
N SER A 220 -4.65 13.37 -6.24
CA SER A 220 -5.68 12.34 -6.21
C SER A 220 -6.49 12.34 -7.51
N PRO A 221 -6.65 11.19 -8.21
CA PRO A 221 -7.57 11.09 -9.34
C PRO A 221 -9.02 11.39 -8.97
N GLY A 222 -9.40 11.26 -7.68
CA GLY A 222 -10.70 11.68 -7.17
C GLY A 222 -10.97 13.18 -7.27
N ALA A 223 -9.94 14.01 -7.46
CA ALA A 223 -10.08 15.45 -7.69
C ALA A 223 -10.51 15.80 -9.13
N ILE A 224 -10.48 14.83 -10.06
CA ILE A 224 -10.91 15.03 -11.45
C ILE A 224 -12.43 14.93 -11.50
N SER A 225 -13.10 16.07 -11.69
CA SER A 225 -14.58 16.18 -11.63
C SER A 225 -15.29 15.25 -12.61
N GLU A 226 -14.72 15.07 -13.80
CA GLU A 226 -15.24 14.20 -14.87
C GLU A 226 -15.23 12.72 -14.48
N LEU A 227 -14.43 12.34 -13.50
CA LEU A 227 -14.33 10.98 -12.98
C LEU A 227 -15.08 10.76 -11.66
N SER A 228 -15.83 11.74 -11.18
CA SER A 228 -16.53 11.68 -9.88
C SER A 228 -17.46 10.47 -9.72
N SER A 229 -17.95 9.89 -10.80
CA SER A 229 -18.78 8.67 -10.81
C SER A 229 -17.99 7.36 -10.97
N LYS A 230 -16.68 7.42 -11.16
CA LYS A 230 -15.82 6.26 -11.49
C LYS A 230 -14.64 6.03 -10.54
N VAL A 231 -14.25 7.02 -9.74
CA VAL A 231 -13.10 6.88 -8.83
C VAL A 231 -13.54 6.48 -7.43
N ILE A 232 -12.86 5.47 -6.90
CA ILE A 232 -12.91 5.09 -5.49
C ILE A 232 -11.55 5.42 -4.89
N THR A 233 -11.49 6.34 -3.92
CA THR A 233 -10.25 6.74 -3.26
C THR A 233 -10.15 6.04 -1.92
N VAL A 234 -9.07 5.26 -1.72
CA VAL A 234 -8.77 4.51 -0.50
C VAL A 234 -7.60 5.16 0.22
N ASN A 235 -7.73 5.29 1.54
CA ASN A 235 -6.69 5.83 2.40
C ASN A 235 -6.78 5.23 3.82
N GLY A 236 -6.03 5.75 4.79
CA GLY A 236 -6.08 5.29 6.16
C GLY A 236 -5.03 5.92 7.07
N VAL A 237 -5.08 5.57 8.34
CA VAL A 237 -4.13 6.08 9.35
C VAL A 237 -2.89 5.21 9.53
N SER A 238 -2.83 4.06 8.86
CA SER A 238 -1.80 3.04 9.09
C SER A 238 -0.37 3.54 8.88
N LYS A 239 -0.13 4.37 7.85
CA LYS A 239 1.22 4.78 7.44
C LYS A 239 1.57 6.16 7.94
N ALA A 240 0.75 7.16 7.62
CA ALA A 240 0.98 8.54 7.98
C ALA A 240 0.97 8.79 9.51
N TYR A 241 0.29 7.95 10.27
CA TYR A 241 0.14 8.09 11.72
C TYR A 241 0.73 6.92 12.53
N ALA A 242 1.54 6.06 11.91
CA ALA A 242 2.11 4.86 12.56
C ALA A 242 1.05 4.02 13.33
N MET A 243 -0.10 3.80 12.71
CA MET A 243 -1.26 3.14 13.32
C MET A 243 -1.63 1.82 12.62
N THR A 244 -0.64 1.04 12.20
CA THR A 244 -0.88 -0.21 11.46
C THR A 244 -1.72 -1.22 12.24
N GLY A 245 -1.44 -1.39 13.53
CA GLY A 245 -2.14 -2.32 14.43
C GLY A 245 -3.55 -1.89 14.84
N TRP A 246 -3.92 -0.63 14.66
CA TRP A 246 -5.26 -0.12 14.99
C TRP A 246 -6.32 -0.53 13.97
N ARG A 247 -5.91 -0.93 12.78
CA ARG A 247 -6.80 -1.42 11.73
C ARG A 247 -7.89 -0.41 11.34
N ILE A 248 -7.52 0.82 11.02
CA ILE A 248 -8.43 1.83 10.48
C ILE A 248 -7.94 2.30 9.10
N GLY A 249 -8.78 2.07 8.11
CA GLY A 249 -8.72 2.65 6.78
C GLY A 249 -10.07 3.23 6.42
N TYR A 250 -10.12 3.99 5.36
CA TYR A 250 -11.35 4.60 4.88
C TYR A 250 -11.32 4.79 3.37
N LEU A 251 -12.49 4.92 2.79
CA LEU A 251 -12.64 5.22 1.38
C LEU A 251 -13.71 6.28 1.15
N HIS A 252 -13.58 6.97 0.01
CA HIS A 252 -14.63 7.73 -0.62
C HIS A 252 -15.04 7.00 -1.90
N ALA A 253 -16.33 6.92 -2.18
CA ALA A 253 -16.86 6.29 -3.38
C ALA A 253 -18.08 7.03 -3.91
N PRO A 254 -18.38 6.96 -5.23
CA PRO A 254 -19.65 7.43 -5.79
C PRO A 254 -20.83 6.76 -5.10
N ASP A 255 -21.96 7.45 -4.95
CA ASP A 255 -23.12 7.00 -4.16
C ASP A 255 -23.64 5.61 -4.53
N HIS A 256 -23.65 5.26 -5.80
CA HIS A 256 -24.09 3.94 -6.25
C HIS A 256 -23.12 2.84 -5.85
N VAL A 257 -21.81 3.11 -5.87
CA VAL A 257 -20.76 2.16 -5.43
C VAL A 257 -20.71 2.10 -3.90
N PHE A 258 -20.80 3.26 -3.22
CA PHE A 258 -20.85 3.33 -1.76
C PHE A 258 -21.92 2.40 -1.19
N ARG A 259 -23.14 2.38 -1.75
CA ARG A 259 -24.24 1.52 -1.26
C ARG A 259 -23.88 0.04 -1.30
N GLU A 260 -23.22 -0.40 -2.36
CA GLU A 260 -22.83 -1.80 -2.51
C GLU A 260 -21.66 -2.17 -1.59
N ILE A 261 -20.65 -1.30 -1.46
CA ILE A 261 -19.54 -1.52 -0.52
C ILE A 261 -20.07 -1.56 0.94
N SER A 262 -21.01 -0.67 1.28
CA SER A 262 -21.65 -0.64 2.60
C SER A 262 -22.37 -1.94 2.93
N LYS A 263 -23.05 -2.58 1.94
CA LYS A 263 -23.66 -3.91 2.12
C LYS A 263 -22.61 -4.98 2.40
N VAL A 264 -21.52 -5.00 1.63
CA VAL A 264 -20.42 -5.96 1.84
C VAL A 264 -19.86 -5.82 3.26
N GLN A 265 -19.58 -4.60 3.71
CA GLN A 265 -19.08 -4.36 5.06
C GLN A 265 -20.06 -4.77 6.14
N GLY A 266 -21.34 -4.40 5.99
CA GLY A 266 -22.40 -4.74 6.94
C GLY A 266 -22.62 -6.25 7.11
N GLN A 267 -22.38 -7.04 6.06
CA GLN A 267 -22.54 -8.50 6.07
C GLN A 267 -21.23 -9.26 6.39
N SER A 268 -20.07 -8.56 6.42
CA SER A 268 -18.77 -9.19 6.74
C SER A 268 -18.31 -8.87 8.17
N THR A 269 -17.99 -7.62 8.44
CA THR A 269 -17.36 -7.19 9.70
C THR A 269 -18.23 -6.23 10.52
N SER A 270 -19.38 -5.82 10.02
CA SER A 270 -20.23 -4.74 10.54
C SER A 270 -19.49 -3.40 10.48
N HIS A 271 -18.60 -3.12 11.42
CA HIS A 271 -17.80 -1.91 11.50
C HIS A 271 -16.42 -2.22 12.12
N PRO A 272 -15.41 -1.36 11.94
CA PRO A 272 -14.14 -1.50 12.66
C PRO A 272 -14.33 -1.15 14.15
N SER A 273 -13.35 -1.54 14.98
CA SER A 273 -13.39 -1.29 16.44
C SER A 273 -13.79 0.17 16.76
N SER A 274 -14.81 0.32 17.61
CA SER A 274 -15.30 1.62 18.06
C SER A 274 -14.20 2.46 18.74
N ILE A 275 -13.37 1.79 19.56
CA ILE A 275 -12.23 2.42 20.25
C ILE A 275 -11.19 2.91 19.21
N ALA A 276 -10.88 2.08 18.22
CA ALA A 276 -9.93 2.45 17.16
C ALA A 276 -10.44 3.60 16.29
N GLN A 277 -11.76 3.71 16.08
CA GLN A 277 -12.36 4.84 15.38
C GLN A 277 -12.15 6.17 16.14
N LYS A 278 -12.29 6.18 17.48
CA LYS A 278 -12.01 7.37 18.30
C LYS A 278 -10.52 7.74 18.28
N ALA A 279 -9.61 6.75 18.29
CA ALA A 279 -8.18 6.98 18.11
C ALA A 279 -7.86 7.61 16.74
N ALA A 280 -8.43 7.05 15.67
CA ALA A 280 -8.23 7.57 14.32
C ALA A 280 -8.78 8.98 14.13
N LEU A 281 -9.93 9.28 14.73
CA LEU A 281 -10.50 10.63 14.75
C LEU A 281 -9.52 11.63 15.38
N ALA A 282 -8.97 11.31 16.56
CA ALA A 282 -8.00 12.16 17.24
C ALA A 282 -6.70 12.32 16.43
N ALA A 283 -6.21 11.24 15.81
CA ALA A 283 -5.04 11.29 14.95
C ALA A 283 -5.23 12.25 13.76
N LEU A 284 -6.38 12.16 13.07
CA LEU A 284 -6.71 13.04 11.94
C LEU A 284 -6.87 14.50 12.35
N GLN A 285 -7.37 14.77 13.56
CA GLN A 285 -7.62 16.13 14.06
C GLN A 285 -6.37 16.78 14.66
N PHE A 286 -5.51 16.02 15.33
CA PHE A 286 -4.47 16.56 16.20
C PHE A 286 -3.07 15.97 15.97
N GLY A 287 -2.91 14.94 15.11
CA GLY A 287 -1.66 14.24 14.89
C GLY A 287 -0.75 14.85 13.82
N SER A 288 -1.00 16.07 13.36
CA SER A 288 -0.24 16.66 12.25
C SER A 288 1.25 16.89 12.58
N GLU A 289 1.60 17.23 13.81
CA GLU A 289 2.98 17.44 14.23
C GLU A 289 3.76 16.10 14.22
N ASP A 290 3.13 15.01 14.66
CA ASP A 290 3.71 13.67 14.60
C ASP A 290 3.98 13.25 13.15
N VAL A 291 3.04 13.53 12.23
CA VAL A 291 3.20 13.26 10.79
C VAL A 291 4.38 14.03 10.22
N ILE A 292 4.52 15.33 10.56
CA ILE A 292 5.63 16.17 10.11
C ILE A 292 6.97 15.64 10.63
N ALA A 293 7.05 15.29 11.91
CA ALA A 293 8.27 14.74 12.52
C ALA A 293 8.68 13.40 11.88
N MET A 294 7.72 12.51 11.68
CA MET A 294 7.96 11.22 11.03
C MET A 294 8.36 11.39 9.55
N HIS A 295 7.71 12.30 8.82
CA HIS A 295 8.09 12.62 7.43
C HIS A 295 9.53 13.12 7.34
N ALA A 296 9.96 14.01 8.24
CA ALA A 296 11.33 14.51 8.28
C ALA A 296 12.35 13.38 8.52
N ALA A 297 12.04 12.46 9.44
CA ALA A 297 12.89 11.30 9.70
C ALA A 297 12.96 10.35 8.48
N PHE A 298 11.84 10.06 7.83
CA PHE A 298 11.84 9.25 6.60
C PHE A 298 12.59 9.94 5.45
N SER A 299 12.50 11.25 5.32
CA SER A 299 13.26 12.01 4.32
C SER A 299 14.77 11.88 4.53
N ALA A 300 15.25 11.96 5.78
CA ALA A 300 16.65 11.76 6.13
C ALA A 300 17.10 10.31 5.83
N ARG A 301 16.29 9.32 6.24
CA ARG A 301 16.57 7.90 5.98
C ARG A 301 16.58 7.55 4.49
N LYS A 302 15.67 8.12 3.71
CA LYS A 302 15.68 8.01 2.25
C LYS A 302 17.02 8.49 1.68
N SER A 303 17.46 9.67 2.09
CA SER A 303 18.73 10.26 1.61
C SER A 303 19.91 9.37 1.99
N LEU A 304 19.94 8.86 3.21
CA LEU A 304 20.98 7.92 3.68
C LEU A 304 20.99 6.63 2.84
N VAL A 305 19.83 5.98 2.68
CA VAL A 305 19.72 4.71 1.93
C VAL A 305 20.13 4.91 0.48
N CYS A 306 19.63 5.96 -0.19
CA CYS A 306 20.01 6.23 -1.58
C CYS A 306 21.52 6.51 -1.73
N SER A 307 22.15 7.23 -0.78
CA SER A 307 23.60 7.43 -0.76
C SER A 307 24.34 6.11 -0.66
N LEU A 308 23.99 5.27 0.32
CA LEU A 308 24.66 3.98 0.51
C LEU A 308 24.49 3.01 -0.67
N LEU A 309 23.30 2.97 -1.27
CA LEU A 309 23.02 2.15 -2.45
C LEU A 309 23.79 2.63 -3.67
N SER A 310 24.02 3.94 -3.82
CA SER A 310 24.80 4.49 -4.93
C SER A 310 26.28 4.10 -4.90
N GLU A 311 26.80 3.65 -3.76
CA GLU A 311 28.17 3.16 -3.61
C GLU A 311 28.34 1.70 -4.06
N ILE A 312 27.23 0.97 -4.32
CA ILE A 312 27.27 -0.44 -4.74
C ILE A 312 27.34 -0.50 -6.27
N PRO A 313 28.44 -1.03 -6.87
CA PRO A 313 28.60 -1.08 -8.31
C PRO A 313 27.52 -1.96 -8.97
N GLY A 314 27.02 -1.52 -10.12
CA GLY A 314 26.03 -2.29 -10.91
C GLY A 314 24.62 -2.30 -10.37
N LEU A 315 24.36 -1.73 -9.19
CA LEU A 315 23.03 -1.60 -8.63
C LEU A 315 22.25 -0.51 -9.33
N LYS A 316 21.03 -0.83 -9.74
CA LYS A 316 20.10 0.11 -10.41
C LYS A 316 18.91 0.41 -9.49
N PHE A 317 18.57 1.66 -9.35
CA PHE A 317 17.35 2.10 -8.64
C PHE A 317 16.96 3.52 -9.04
N HIS A 318 15.70 3.85 -8.85
CA HIS A 318 15.21 5.22 -8.88
C HIS A 318 15.14 5.78 -7.47
N ILE A 319 15.44 7.06 -7.31
CA ILE A 319 15.25 7.76 -6.02
C ILE A 319 13.74 7.85 -5.78
N PRO A 320 13.24 7.30 -4.66
CA PRO A 320 11.80 7.27 -4.42
C PRO A 320 11.21 8.66 -4.21
N ASP A 321 10.05 8.89 -4.82
CA ASP A 321 9.24 10.10 -4.66
C ASP A 321 8.38 10.06 -3.40
N GLY A 322 8.08 8.85 -2.88
CA GLY A 322 7.20 8.67 -1.73
C GLY A 322 7.32 7.30 -1.06
N ALA A 323 6.38 7.00 -0.15
CA ALA A 323 6.37 5.82 0.71
C ALA A 323 7.65 5.72 1.57
N PHE A 324 8.07 4.52 1.93
CA PHE A 324 9.34 4.28 2.64
C PHE A 324 10.06 3.04 2.08
N TYR A 325 10.09 2.95 0.74
CA TYR A 325 10.73 1.84 0.02
C TYR A 325 11.68 2.35 -1.05
N VAL A 326 12.73 1.58 -1.29
CA VAL A 326 13.54 1.65 -2.50
C VAL A 326 13.43 0.30 -3.21
N PHE A 327 13.23 0.33 -4.52
CA PHE A 327 13.16 -0.85 -5.35
C PHE A 327 14.42 -0.91 -6.20
N ILE A 328 15.25 -1.92 -5.93
CA ILE A 328 16.57 -2.07 -6.54
C ILE A 328 16.56 -3.24 -7.51
N SER A 329 17.39 -3.18 -8.54
CA SER A 329 17.56 -4.25 -9.52
C SER A 329 19.02 -4.44 -9.94
N PHE A 330 19.31 -5.63 -10.45
CA PHE A 330 20.61 -6.01 -10.99
C PHE A 330 20.41 -6.80 -12.29
N ASP A 331 21.31 -6.62 -13.25
CA ASP A 331 21.22 -7.33 -14.53
C ASP A 331 21.49 -8.84 -14.40
N ASP A 332 22.29 -9.24 -13.40
CA ASP A 332 22.80 -10.61 -13.22
C ASP A 332 21.97 -11.47 -12.23
N ILE A 333 20.99 -10.91 -11.53
CA ILE A 333 20.10 -11.66 -10.63
C ILE A 333 18.83 -12.04 -11.37
N GLN A 334 18.73 -13.31 -11.78
CA GLN A 334 17.55 -13.83 -12.47
C GLN A 334 16.54 -14.47 -11.48
N ASP A 335 17.01 -15.06 -10.38
CA ASP A 335 16.19 -15.63 -9.31
C ASP A 335 16.35 -14.79 -8.04
N ASP A 336 15.48 -13.79 -7.92
CA ASP A 336 15.47 -12.87 -6.78
C ASP A 336 14.89 -13.52 -5.51
N VAL A 337 14.12 -14.59 -5.64
CA VAL A 337 13.59 -15.37 -4.51
C VAL A 337 14.72 -16.16 -3.86
N ASP A 338 15.51 -16.90 -4.66
CA ASP A 338 16.69 -17.64 -4.19
C ASP A 338 17.73 -16.68 -3.59
N PHE A 339 17.97 -15.55 -4.25
CA PHE A 339 18.90 -14.55 -3.74
C PHE A 339 18.45 -13.95 -2.40
N CYS A 340 17.16 -13.68 -2.20
CA CYS A 340 16.63 -13.23 -0.91
C CYS A 340 16.80 -14.30 0.20
N ALA A 341 16.60 -15.58 -0.14
CA ALA A 341 16.83 -16.69 0.79
C ALA A 341 18.30 -16.77 1.18
N TYR A 342 19.22 -16.72 0.20
CA TYR A 342 20.66 -16.68 0.41
C TYR A 342 21.10 -15.51 1.30
N LEU A 343 20.62 -14.31 1.05
CA LEU A 343 20.91 -13.13 1.87
C LEU A 343 20.45 -13.32 3.32
N LEU A 344 19.30 -13.93 3.52
CA LEU A 344 18.77 -14.17 4.86
C LEU A 344 19.58 -15.24 5.61
N GLU A 345 19.96 -16.33 4.95
CA GLU A 345 20.65 -17.46 5.55
C GLU A 345 22.14 -17.17 5.84
N GLU A 346 22.84 -16.58 4.87
CA GLU A 346 24.30 -16.40 4.95
C GLU A 346 24.71 -15.01 5.50
N PHE A 347 23.92 -13.97 5.21
CA PHE A 347 24.22 -12.58 5.59
C PHE A 347 23.26 -12.01 6.63
N HIS A 348 22.23 -12.76 7.00
CA HIS A 348 21.28 -12.38 8.03
C HIS A 348 20.60 -11.02 7.75
N VAL A 349 20.29 -10.76 6.47
CA VAL A 349 19.51 -9.60 6.04
C VAL A 349 18.26 -10.06 5.29
N ALA A 350 17.09 -9.61 5.77
CA ALA A 350 15.80 -9.93 5.18
C ALA A 350 15.34 -8.80 4.26
N LEU A 351 15.22 -9.11 2.97
CA LEU A 351 14.64 -8.25 1.93
C LEU A 351 13.40 -8.93 1.34
N VAL A 352 12.70 -8.28 0.43
CA VAL A 352 11.55 -8.87 -0.28
C VAL A 352 11.87 -8.97 -1.76
N PRO A 353 11.75 -10.18 -2.38
CA PRO A 353 11.99 -10.36 -3.80
C PRO A 353 10.96 -9.61 -4.65
N GLY A 354 11.38 -9.14 -5.81
CA GLY A 354 10.54 -8.44 -6.77
C GLY A 354 9.46 -9.33 -7.38
N ASP A 355 9.72 -10.64 -7.47
CA ASP A 355 8.73 -11.63 -7.90
C ASP A 355 7.42 -11.51 -7.10
N ALA A 356 7.49 -11.28 -5.79
CA ALA A 356 6.32 -11.04 -4.93
C ALA A 356 5.46 -9.84 -5.37
N PHE A 357 6.04 -8.92 -6.14
CA PHE A 357 5.39 -7.71 -6.65
C PHE A 357 5.12 -7.78 -8.17
N GLY A 358 5.35 -8.96 -8.78
CA GLY A 358 5.21 -9.19 -10.22
C GLY A 358 6.34 -8.55 -11.05
N CYS A 359 7.54 -8.43 -10.49
CA CYS A 359 8.71 -7.85 -11.16
C CYS A 359 9.97 -8.61 -10.77
N GLN A 360 10.31 -9.66 -11.52
CA GLN A 360 11.50 -10.48 -11.30
C GLN A 360 12.80 -9.68 -11.49
N GLY A 361 13.88 -10.13 -10.84
CA GLY A 361 15.20 -9.51 -10.93
C GLY A 361 15.34 -8.22 -10.11
N ALA A 362 14.42 -7.97 -9.19
CA ALA A 362 14.42 -6.79 -8.33
C ALA A 362 14.25 -7.15 -6.85
N LEU A 363 14.53 -6.22 -5.96
CA LEU A 363 14.36 -6.38 -4.51
C LEU A 363 13.74 -5.11 -3.94
N ARG A 364 12.85 -5.27 -2.96
CA ARG A 364 12.36 -4.15 -2.15
C ARG A 364 13.12 -4.01 -0.85
N ILE A 365 13.64 -2.81 -0.60
CA ILE A 365 14.22 -2.39 0.68
C ILE A 365 13.23 -1.43 1.35
N SER A 366 12.87 -1.70 2.60
CA SER A 366 12.15 -0.74 3.45
C SER A 366 13.14 0.09 4.23
N PHE A 367 12.99 1.42 4.23
CA PHE A 367 13.76 2.30 5.10
C PHE A 367 13.00 2.76 6.36
N ALA A 368 11.93 2.02 6.71
CA ALA A 368 11.24 2.16 7.98
C ALA A 368 12.00 1.41 9.10
N ALA A 369 13.22 1.83 9.38
CA ALA A 369 14.11 1.29 10.40
C ALA A 369 15.08 2.37 10.87
N SER A 370 15.81 2.12 12.00
CA SER A 370 16.83 3.05 12.48
C SER A 370 17.98 3.19 11.47
N GLU A 371 18.68 4.33 11.50
CA GLU A 371 19.84 4.56 10.63
C GLU A 371 20.93 3.50 10.80
N GLU A 372 21.17 3.02 12.03
CA GLU A 372 22.10 1.94 12.32
C GLU A 372 21.68 0.63 11.64
N THR A 373 20.40 0.27 11.74
CA THR A 373 19.82 -0.90 11.07
C THR A 373 19.95 -0.79 9.55
N LEU A 374 19.71 0.40 8.99
CA LEU A 374 19.82 0.64 7.55
C LEU A 374 21.26 0.50 7.06
N ARG A 375 22.24 1.09 7.76
CA ARG A 375 23.67 0.95 7.42
C ARG A 375 24.12 -0.51 7.49
N THR A 376 23.80 -1.21 8.55
CA THR A 376 24.14 -2.63 8.72
C THR A 376 23.50 -3.50 7.65
N GLY A 377 22.23 -3.26 7.33
CA GLY A 377 21.51 -4.04 6.32
C GLY A 377 22.05 -3.84 4.91
N ILE A 378 22.42 -2.60 4.54
CA ILE A 378 22.99 -2.31 3.22
C ILE A 378 24.44 -2.82 3.12
N ASP A 379 25.26 -2.76 4.19
CA ASP A 379 26.58 -3.41 4.23
C ASP A 379 26.46 -4.92 4.00
N ARG A 380 25.53 -5.60 4.69
CA ARG A 380 25.28 -7.03 4.51
C ARG A 380 24.80 -7.36 3.09
N LEU A 381 23.95 -6.53 2.51
CA LEU A 381 23.53 -6.67 1.12
C LEU A 381 24.74 -6.56 0.16
N ALA A 382 25.57 -5.53 0.31
CA ALA A 382 26.76 -5.34 -0.54
C ALA A 382 27.71 -6.53 -0.46
N ARG A 383 28.00 -7.04 0.73
CA ARG A 383 28.82 -8.24 0.95
C ARG A 383 28.18 -9.49 0.34
N GLY A 384 26.86 -9.63 0.46
CA GLY A 384 26.10 -10.72 -0.16
C GLY A 384 26.18 -10.70 -1.67
N LEU A 385 26.09 -9.52 -2.30
CA LEU A 385 26.25 -9.37 -3.75
C LEU A 385 27.65 -9.76 -4.25
N ILE A 386 28.70 -9.38 -3.51
CA ILE A 386 30.08 -9.79 -3.82
C ILE A 386 30.22 -11.32 -3.72
N ALA A 387 29.74 -11.90 -2.65
CA ALA A 387 29.85 -13.35 -2.41
C ALA A 387 29.01 -14.19 -3.36
N TYR A 388 27.87 -13.66 -3.80
CA TYR A 388 27.02 -14.32 -4.82
C TYR A 388 27.62 -14.21 -6.23
N GLY A 389 28.62 -13.35 -6.43
CA GLY A 389 29.32 -13.17 -7.70
C GLY A 389 28.66 -12.16 -8.66
N THR A 390 27.71 -11.40 -8.18
CA THR A 390 26.97 -10.38 -8.97
C THR A 390 27.83 -9.13 -9.23
N ILE A 391 28.68 -8.77 -8.28
CA ILE A 391 29.60 -7.62 -8.38
C ILE A 391 31.01 -8.02 -7.99
N LYS A 392 32.02 -7.27 -8.50
CA LYS A 392 33.44 -7.52 -8.24
C LYS A 392 34.01 -6.52 -7.25
#